data_b6914d3079f3d3cba23b005bffa9a720
#
_entry.id   b6914d3079f3d3cba23b005bffa9a720
#
_cell.length_a   1.000
_cell.length_b   1.000
_cell.length_c   1.000
_cell.angle_alpha   90.00
_cell.angle_beta   90.00
_cell.angle_gamma   90.00
#
_symmetry.space_group_name_H-M   'P 1'
#
loop_
_entity.id
_entity.type
_entity.pdbx_description
1 polymer ?
#
loop_
_entity_poly.entity_id
_entity_poly.type
_entity_poly.pdbx_seq_one_letter_code
_entity_poly.pdbx_strand_id
1 'polypeptide(L)'
;MQKQAERRITVQEFVKEYREKEFEPYILNGMKYIDNPVRYELIHGFVYMAPSPSSKHQTISGFMFGTLYRYLKGHKCRLFAAPFDVFPEKTIKIKKKSKGEEYEEDYGSIIQPDLFVVCNKSKIRENGCHGTPDFIIEIASPSSMDLDYNIKLNLYATNRVKEYWIVNPMSEKIVVYIISEKGKIENVKNFTFNDVIGISCLNNIEIDFSEFEYEEIL
;
A
#
# COMPACT_ATOMS: atom_id res chain seq x y z
N MET A 1 2.16 0.76 -11.79
CA MET A 1 0.84 1.48 -11.80
C MET A 1 0.92 2.69 -12.70
N GLN A 2 -0.11 2.97 -13.50
CA GLN A 2 -0.14 4.13 -14.39
C GLN A 2 -0.94 5.26 -13.74
N LYS A 3 -0.43 6.49 -13.84
CA LYS A 3 -1.13 7.69 -13.42
C LYS A 3 -2.32 7.94 -14.36
N GLN A 4 -3.54 7.98 -13.82
CA GLN A 4 -4.78 8.11 -14.61
C GLN A 4 -5.23 9.55 -14.81
N ALA A 5 -4.84 10.47 -13.94
CA ALA A 5 -5.26 11.86 -14.02
C ALA A 5 -4.06 12.80 -14.12
N GLU A 6 -4.13 13.74 -15.06
CA GLU A 6 -3.13 14.81 -15.17
C GLU A 6 -3.33 15.90 -14.12
N ARG A 7 -4.56 16.06 -13.62
CA ARG A 7 -4.90 16.99 -12.54
C ARG A 7 -4.96 16.30 -11.18
N ARG A 8 -4.70 17.05 -10.12
CA ARG A 8 -5.00 16.60 -8.75
C ARG A 8 -6.48 16.68 -8.47
N ILE A 9 -6.98 15.71 -7.69
CA ILE A 9 -8.34 15.69 -7.18
C ILE A 9 -8.32 15.54 -5.65
N THR A 10 -9.35 16.02 -4.99
CA THR A 10 -9.52 15.88 -3.55
C THR A 10 -9.92 14.47 -3.17
N VAL A 11 -9.84 14.12 -1.88
CA VAL A 11 -10.34 12.83 -1.36
C VAL A 11 -11.84 12.65 -1.67
N GLN A 12 -12.64 13.72 -1.51
CA GLN A 12 -14.09 13.65 -1.80
C GLN A 12 -14.37 13.38 -3.29
N GLU A 13 -13.66 14.05 -4.20
CA GLU A 13 -13.77 13.81 -5.64
C GLU A 13 -13.37 12.36 -5.97
N PHE A 14 -12.28 11.86 -5.37
CA PHE A 14 -11.82 10.49 -5.59
C PHE A 14 -12.86 9.45 -5.14
N VAL A 15 -13.40 9.59 -3.93
CA VAL A 15 -14.42 8.68 -3.41
C VAL A 15 -15.62 8.66 -4.34
N LYS A 16 -16.12 9.82 -4.74
CA LYS A 16 -17.27 9.94 -5.64
C LYS A 16 -17.01 9.35 -7.03
N GLU A 17 -15.84 9.60 -7.61
CA GLU A 17 -15.54 9.20 -8.99
C GLU A 17 -15.06 7.74 -9.12
N TYR A 18 -14.40 7.18 -8.10
CA TYR A 18 -13.68 5.90 -8.19
C TYR A 18 -14.11 4.85 -7.16
N ARG A 19 -14.85 5.21 -6.11
CA ARG A 19 -15.31 4.27 -5.06
C ARG A 19 -16.82 4.10 -5.02
N GLU A 20 -17.58 5.17 -5.23
CA GLU A 20 -19.05 5.16 -5.19
C GLU A 20 -19.69 4.95 -6.58
N LYS A 21 -18.88 4.93 -7.63
CA LYS A 21 -19.38 4.71 -8.98
C LYS A 21 -20.00 3.32 -9.10
N GLU A 22 -21.29 3.27 -9.38
CA GLU A 22 -21.98 2.02 -9.73
C GLU A 22 -21.45 1.52 -11.08
N PHE A 23 -20.98 0.27 -11.10
CA PHE A 23 -20.56 -0.39 -12.33
C PHE A 23 -21.80 -0.98 -13.01
N GLU A 24 -22.08 -0.55 -14.23
CA GLU A 24 -23.13 -1.20 -15.02
C GLU A 24 -22.72 -2.62 -15.39
N PRO A 25 -23.56 -3.62 -15.08
CA PRO A 25 -23.25 -5.00 -15.45
C PRO A 25 -23.36 -5.18 -16.97
N TYR A 26 -22.42 -5.89 -17.56
CA TYR A 26 -22.52 -6.32 -18.93
C TYR A 26 -22.89 -7.81 -19.04
N ILE A 27 -23.46 -8.21 -20.16
CA ILE A 27 -23.83 -9.61 -20.43
C ILE A 27 -22.84 -10.20 -21.44
N LEU A 28 -22.19 -11.29 -21.05
CA LEU A 28 -21.35 -12.09 -21.91
C LEU A 28 -21.80 -13.54 -21.85
N ASN A 29 -22.10 -14.15 -23.00
CA ASN A 29 -22.60 -15.53 -23.10
C ASN A 29 -23.84 -15.82 -22.24
N GLY A 30 -24.76 -14.85 -22.10
CA GLY A 30 -25.99 -14.98 -21.31
C GLY A 30 -25.78 -14.86 -19.79
N MET A 31 -24.57 -14.66 -19.31
CA MET A 31 -24.27 -14.41 -17.90
C MET A 31 -24.01 -12.93 -17.64
N LYS A 32 -24.54 -12.46 -16.51
CA LYS A 32 -24.36 -11.08 -16.06
C LYS A 32 -23.04 -10.96 -15.31
N TYR A 33 -22.13 -10.14 -15.83
CA TYR A 33 -20.87 -9.80 -15.19
C TYR A 33 -20.94 -8.36 -14.68
N ILE A 34 -20.39 -8.15 -13.50
CA ILE A 34 -20.01 -6.82 -13.04
C ILE A 34 -18.51 -6.74 -13.26
N ASP A 35 -18.05 -5.75 -13.99
CA ASP A 35 -16.60 -5.54 -14.16
C ASP A 35 -15.95 -5.51 -12.78
N ASN A 36 -14.93 -6.36 -12.61
CA ASN A 36 -14.17 -6.37 -11.37
C ASN A 36 -13.57 -4.97 -11.22
N PRO A 37 -13.93 -4.22 -10.17
CA PRO A 37 -13.54 -2.83 -10.10
C PRO A 37 -12.02 -2.73 -10.13
N VAL A 38 -11.52 -2.06 -11.15
CA VAL A 38 -10.10 -1.69 -11.19
C VAL A 38 -9.79 -0.98 -9.90
N ARG A 39 -8.78 -1.48 -9.18
CA ARG A 39 -8.35 -0.82 -7.94
C ARG A 39 -7.64 0.48 -8.27
N TYR A 40 -8.04 1.53 -7.62
CA TYR A 40 -7.40 2.83 -7.74
C TYR A 40 -6.88 3.27 -6.37
N GLU A 41 -5.72 3.91 -6.39
CA GLU A 41 -5.14 4.60 -5.24
C GLU A 41 -5.09 6.09 -5.53
N LEU A 42 -5.29 6.90 -4.49
CA LEU A 42 -5.08 8.33 -4.52
C LEU A 42 -3.80 8.63 -3.75
N ILE A 43 -2.82 9.26 -4.39
CA ILE A 43 -1.58 9.66 -3.72
C ILE A 43 -1.33 11.14 -4.00
N HIS A 44 -1.39 11.94 -2.94
CA HIS A 44 -1.21 13.39 -3.02
C HIS A 44 -2.08 14.05 -4.10
N GLY A 45 -3.32 13.56 -4.22
CA GLY A 45 -4.31 14.06 -5.19
C GLY A 45 -4.16 13.48 -6.60
N PHE A 46 -3.18 12.63 -6.89
CA PHE A 46 -3.08 11.93 -8.17
C PHE A 46 -3.64 10.51 -8.08
N VAL A 47 -4.39 10.13 -9.10
CA VAL A 47 -5.00 8.80 -9.20
C VAL A 47 -4.07 7.84 -9.91
N TYR A 48 -3.86 6.68 -9.30
CA TYR A 48 -3.07 5.57 -9.83
C TYR A 48 -3.92 4.32 -9.93
N MET A 49 -3.87 3.64 -11.08
CA MET A 49 -4.55 2.37 -11.29
C MET A 49 -3.64 1.23 -10.79
N ALA A 50 -4.18 0.37 -9.94
CA ALA A 50 -3.51 -0.86 -9.52
C ALA A 50 -3.92 -2.01 -10.46
N PRO A 51 -2.99 -2.59 -11.23
CA PRO A 51 -3.29 -3.75 -12.05
C PRO A 51 -3.57 -4.98 -11.17
N SER A 52 -4.20 -5.99 -11.76
CA SER A 52 -4.35 -7.28 -11.09
C SER A 52 -2.98 -7.88 -10.77
N PRO A 53 -2.79 -8.45 -9.58
CA PRO A 53 -1.53 -9.06 -9.19
C PRO A 53 -1.28 -10.37 -9.96
N SER A 54 0.00 -10.70 -10.16
CA SER A 54 0.40 -12.00 -10.72
C SER A 54 0.27 -13.12 -9.69
N SER A 55 0.32 -14.40 -10.15
CA SER A 55 0.35 -15.58 -9.27
C SER A 55 1.53 -15.50 -8.28
N LYS A 56 2.73 -15.18 -8.76
CA LYS A 56 3.93 -15.05 -7.92
C LYS A 56 3.74 -13.98 -6.83
N HIS A 57 3.16 -12.82 -7.19
CA HIS A 57 2.82 -11.76 -6.23
C HIS A 57 1.86 -12.28 -5.14
N GLN A 58 0.80 -12.99 -5.54
CA GLN A 58 -0.18 -13.54 -4.59
C GLN A 58 0.42 -14.62 -3.70
N THR A 59 1.28 -15.50 -4.23
CA THR A 59 1.96 -16.53 -3.43
C THR A 59 2.87 -15.92 -2.38
N ILE A 60 3.68 -14.90 -2.74
CA ILE A 60 4.51 -14.16 -1.77
C ILE A 60 3.65 -13.46 -0.72
N SER A 61 2.59 -12.78 -1.15
CA SER A 61 1.66 -12.12 -0.23
C SER A 61 1.05 -13.10 0.77
N GLY A 62 0.62 -14.27 0.28
CA GLY A 62 0.08 -15.35 1.12
C GLY A 62 1.09 -15.90 2.11
N PHE A 63 2.33 -16.16 1.67
CA PHE A 63 3.43 -16.61 2.52
C PHE A 63 3.72 -15.64 3.65
N MET A 64 3.93 -14.36 3.33
CA MET A 64 4.20 -13.34 4.33
C MET A 64 3.01 -13.09 5.25
N PHE A 65 1.78 -13.09 4.72
CA PHE A 65 0.58 -12.96 5.52
C PHE A 65 0.44 -14.11 6.53
N GLY A 66 0.62 -15.35 6.08
CA GLY A 66 0.54 -16.54 6.93
C GLY A 66 1.57 -16.53 8.05
N THR A 67 2.82 -16.17 7.73
CA THR A 67 3.90 -16.05 8.71
C THR A 67 3.61 -14.96 9.74
N LEU A 68 3.27 -13.74 9.28
CA LEU A 68 2.95 -12.63 10.18
C LEU A 68 1.70 -12.89 11.02
N TYR A 69 0.66 -13.49 10.44
CA TYR A 69 -0.57 -13.81 11.15
C TYR A 69 -0.33 -14.77 12.32
N ARG A 70 0.52 -15.80 12.11
CA ARG A 70 0.90 -16.76 13.15
C ARG A 70 1.56 -16.07 14.33
N TYR A 71 2.49 -15.13 14.09
CA TYR A 71 3.16 -14.39 15.15
C TYR A 71 2.27 -13.35 15.84
N LEU A 72 1.40 -12.70 15.08
CA LEU A 72 0.53 -11.64 15.61
C LEU A 72 -0.76 -12.15 16.25
N LYS A 73 -1.02 -13.48 16.20
CA LYS A 73 -2.16 -14.07 16.87
C LYS A 73 -2.09 -13.84 18.38
N GLY A 74 -3.10 -13.16 18.94
CA GLY A 74 -3.11 -12.76 20.36
C GLY A 74 -2.30 -11.50 20.68
N HIS A 75 -1.55 -10.96 19.73
CA HIS A 75 -0.82 -9.69 19.89
C HIS A 75 -1.76 -8.48 19.86
N LYS A 76 -1.28 -7.34 20.39
CA LYS A 76 -2.04 -6.07 20.33
C LYS A 76 -2.19 -5.54 18.89
N CYS A 77 -1.21 -5.80 18.02
CA CYS A 77 -1.21 -5.36 16.62
C CYS A 77 -2.12 -6.21 15.76
N ARG A 78 -2.59 -5.66 14.67
CA ARG A 78 -3.45 -6.31 13.67
C ARG A 78 -2.80 -6.24 12.30
N LEU A 79 -2.84 -7.36 11.59
CA LEU A 79 -2.38 -7.50 10.21
C LEU A 79 -3.56 -7.36 9.26
N PHE A 80 -3.33 -6.63 8.18
CA PHE A 80 -4.27 -6.46 7.07
C PHE A 80 -3.58 -6.71 5.74
N ALA A 81 -4.36 -7.14 4.75
CA ALA A 81 -3.94 -7.28 3.37
C ALA A 81 -4.84 -6.46 2.45
N ALA A 82 -4.34 -6.08 1.27
CA ALA A 82 -5.15 -5.49 0.23
C ALA A 82 -6.31 -6.44 -0.20
N PRO A 83 -7.49 -5.90 -0.59
CA PRO A 83 -7.83 -4.47 -0.60
C PRO A 83 -8.39 -4.00 0.75
N PHE A 84 -7.66 -3.17 1.47
CA PHE A 84 -8.15 -2.48 2.65
C PHE A 84 -7.54 -1.09 2.69
N ASP A 85 -8.40 -0.07 2.70
CA ASP A 85 -7.96 1.31 2.54
C ASP A 85 -7.16 1.81 3.75
N VAL A 86 -6.09 2.55 3.48
CA VAL A 86 -5.35 3.34 4.45
C VAL A 86 -5.49 4.82 4.09
N PHE A 87 -5.91 5.61 5.06
CA PHE A 87 -6.07 7.06 4.99
C PHE A 87 -4.96 7.73 5.80
N PRO A 88 -3.78 8.02 5.21
CA PRO A 88 -2.69 8.69 5.91
C PRO A 88 -3.09 10.06 6.42
N GLU A 89 -2.55 10.48 7.56
CA GLU A 89 -2.97 11.73 8.22
C GLU A 89 -2.49 12.98 7.48
N LYS A 90 -1.32 12.90 6.81
CA LYS A 90 -0.72 14.06 6.17
C LYS A 90 -1.23 14.28 4.76
N THR A 91 -1.61 15.49 4.50
CA THR A 91 -2.04 15.99 3.20
C THR A 91 -1.00 16.94 2.61
N ILE A 92 -1.09 17.19 1.32
CA ILE A 92 -0.34 18.26 0.65
C ILE A 92 -1.29 19.44 0.46
N LYS A 93 -0.87 20.62 0.94
CA LYS A 93 -1.57 21.87 0.75
C LYS A 93 -0.99 22.63 -0.44
N ILE A 94 -1.84 23.02 -1.36
CA ILE A 94 -1.43 23.77 -2.55
C ILE A 94 -2.22 25.09 -2.57
N LYS A 95 -1.46 26.19 -2.64
CA LYS A 95 -2.06 27.52 -2.85
C LYS A 95 -2.56 27.61 -4.28
N LYS A 96 -3.80 27.99 -4.43
CA LYS A 96 -4.47 28.26 -5.70
C LYS A 96 -5.00 29.68 -5.73
N LYS A 97 -5.21 30.21 -6.93
CA LYS A 97 -5.82 31.51 -7.14
C LYS A 97 -7.01 31.38 -8.09
N SER A 98 -8.17 31.84 -7.65
CA SER A 98 -9.37 31.86 -8.48
C SER A 98 -10.12 33.18 -8.25
N LYS A 99 -10.54 33.84 -9.34
CA LYS A 99 -11.26 35.11 -9.31
C LYS A 99 -10.59 36.23 -8.49
N GLY A 100 -9.24 36.17 -8.41
CA GLY A 100 -8.47 37.19 -7.65
C GLY A 100 -8.21 36.82 -6.18
N GLU A 101 -8.86 35.82 -5.64
CA GLU A 101 -8.69 35.32 -4.27
C GLU A 101 -7.72 34.14 -4.21
N GLU A 102 -6.85 34.13 -3.20
CA GLU A 102 -5.96 33.01 -2.89
C GLU A 102 -6.64 32.08 -1.90
N TYR A 103 -6.60 30.76 -2.16
CA TYR A 103 -7.08 29.74 -1.24
C TYR A 103 -6.13 28.54 -1.21
N GLU A 104 -6.18 27.77 -0.13
CA GLU A 104 -5.44 26.51 -0.03
C GLU A 104 -6.38 25.34 -0.29
N GLU A 105 -5.92 24.36 -1.05
CA GLU A 105 -6.63 23.12 -1.30
C GLU A 105 -5.81 21.96 -0.77
N ASP A 106 -6.46 21.08 0.00
CA ASP A 106 -5.85 19.92 0.62
C ASP A 106 -5.97 18.68 -0.29
N TYR A 107 -4.84 18.06 -0.58
CA TYR A 107 -4.78 16.83 -1.35
C TYR A 107 -4.29 15.69 -0.46
N GLY A 108 -5.22 14.83 -0.06
CA GLY A 108 -4.95 13.64 0.72
C GLY A 108 -4.47 12.46 -0.12
N SER A 109 -4.37 11.33 0.57
CA SER A 109 -4.07 10.04 -0.04
C SER A 109 -5.02 8.97 0.47
N ILE A 110 -5.36 8.01 -0.38
CA ILE A 110 -6.05 6.75 -0.06
C ILE A 110 -5.27 5.65 -0.77
N ILE A 111 -4.67 4.76 -0.02
CA ILE A 111 -3.78 3.72 -0.54
C ILE A 111 -4.21 2.35 -0.04
N GLN A 112 -3.81 1.30 -0.74
CA GLN A 112 -4.07 -0.10 -0.39
C GLN A 112 -2.76 -0.89 -0.40
N PRO A 113 -1.94 -0.78 0.65
CA PRO A 113 -0.69 -1.53 0.72
C PRO A 113 -0.94 -3.04 0.65
N ASP A 114 -0.05 -3.79 0.01
CA ASP A 114 -0.22 -5.23 -0.12
C ASP A 114 -0.38 -5.91 1.25
N LEU A 115 0.48 -5.56 2.22
CA LEU A 115 0.34 -5.97 3.63
C LEU A 115 0.69 -4.81 4.55
N PHE A 116 -0.01 -4.70 5.68
CA PHE A 116 0.36 -3.72 6.70
C PHE A 116 -0.09 -4.12 8.10
N VAL A 117 0.61 -3.60 9.09
CA VAL A 117 0.34 -3.86 10.51
C VAL A 117 0.03 -2.56 11.25
N VAL A 118 -1.02 -2.61 12.08
CA VAL A 118 -1.47 -1.50 12.91
C VAL A 118 -1.49 -1.94 14.37
N CYS A 119 -0.72 -1.26 15.24
CA CYS A 119 -0.65 -1.56 16.67
C CYS A 119 -1.59 -0.69 17.51
N ASN A 120 -1.99 0.47 17.01
CA ASN A 120 -3.02 1.31 17.62
C ASN A 120 -4.40 1.01 17.03
N LYS A 121 -5.20 0.21 17.73
CA LYS A 121 -6.53 -0.21 17.27
C LYS A 121 -7.51 0.96 17.03
N SER A 122 -7.30 2.13 17.64
CA SER A 122 -8.19 3.29 17.42
C SER A 122 -8.14 3.83 16.00
N LYS A 123 -7.12 3.46 15.23
CA LYS A 123 -6.99 3.79 13.80
C LYS A 123 -7.83 2.89 12.89
N ILE A 124 -8.27 1.73 13.39
CA ILE A 124 -8.99 0.74 12.57
C ILE A 124 -10.48 1.05 12.63
N ARG A 125 -11.09 1.23 11.46
CA ARG A 125 -12.53 1.40 11.27
C ARG A 125 -13.04 0.36 10.28
N GLU A 126 -14.34 0.26 10.12
CA GLU A 126 -14.98 -0.67 9.20
C GLU A 126 -14.50 -0.50 7.75
N ASN A 127 -14.33 0.74 7.32
CA ASN A 127 -13.94 1.10 5.95
C ASN A 127 -12.44 1.31 5.74
N GLY A 128 -11.57 1.01 6.72
CA GLY A 128 -10.13 1.17 6.54
C GLY A 128 -9.35 1.56 7.79
N CYS A 129 -8.06 1.78 7.60
CA CYS A 129 -7.16 2.32 8.60
C CYS A 129 -7.08 3.86 8.47
N HIS A 130 -7.60 4.57 9.45
CA HIS A 130 -7.55 6.03 9.54
C HIS A 130 -6.33 6.46 10.35
N GLY A 131 -5.24 6.72 9.68
CA GLY A 131 -3.95 7.05 10.23
C GLY A 131 -2.83 6.18 9.65
N THR A 132 -1.62 6.38 10.13
CA THR A 132 -0.43 5.70 9.64
C THR A 132 -0.28 4.30 10.24
N PRO A 133 -0.14 3.23 9.45
CA PRO A 133 0.30 1.92 9.92
C PRO A 133 1.69 1.97 10.57
N ASP A 134 1.99 0.98 11.42
CA ASP A 134 3.32 0.86 12.02
C ASP A 134 4.33 0.21 11.07
N PHE A 135 3.87 -0.75 10.27
CA PHE A 135 4.68 -1.53 9.32
C PHE A 135 3.92 -1.71 8.01
N ILE A 136 4.62 -1.59 6.89
CA ILE A 136 4.05 -1.76 5.54
C ILE A 136 4.97 -2.62 4.70
N ILE A 137 4.39 -3.51 3.89
CA ILE A 137 5.07 -4.26 2.83
C ILE A 137 4.35 -3.97 1.50
N GLU A 138 5.14 -3.64 0.48
CA GLU A 138 4.70 -3.62 -0.92
C GLU A 138 5.46 -4.68 -1.70
N ILE A 139 4.74 -5.43 -2.53
CA ILE A 139 5.33 -6.45 -3.41
C ILE A 139 5.43 -5.84 -4.80
N ALA A 140 6.64 -5.46 -5.18
CA ALA A 140 6.88 -4.71 -6.41
C ALA A 140 6.58 -5.54 -7.66
N SER A 141 5.92 -4.91 -8.62
CA SER A 141 5.74 -5.40 -9.98
C SER A 141 6.52 -4.52 -10.95
N PRO A 142 6.76 -4.95 -12.21
CA PRO A 142 7.41 -4.09 -13.20
C PRO A 142 6.74 -2.73 -13.37
N SER A 143 5.41 -2.69 -13.25
CA SER A 143 4.62 -1.47 -13.42
C SER A 143 4.52 -0.61 -12.17
N SER A 144 4.85 -1.14 -10.98
CA SER A 144 4.76 -0.42 -9.70
C SER A 144 6.10 0.06 -9.16
N MET A 145 7.23 -0.38 -9.73
CA MET A 145 8.57 -0.10 -9.18
C MET A 145 8.81 1.39 -8.89
N ASP A 146 8.57 2.27 -9.86
CA ASP A 146 8.78 3.71 -9.62
C ASP A 146 7.87 4.26 -8.53
N LEU A 147 6.63 3.79 -8.48
CA LEU A 147 5.67 4.18 -7.45
C LEU A 147 6.13 3.74 -6.06
N ASP A 148 6.54 2.47 -5.91
CA ASP A 148 6.90 1.87 -4.62
C ASP A 148 8.23 2.42 -4.09
N TYR A 149 9.26 2.52 -4.96
CA TYR A 149 10.59 2.97 -4.56
C TYR A 149 10.73 4.49 -4.39
N ASN A 150 9.83 5.29 -4.97
CA ASN A 150 9.91 6.75 -4.93
C ASN A 150 8.68 7.39 -4.28
N ILE A 151 7.51 7.23 -4.89
CA ILE A 151 6.31 7.98 -4.50
C ILE A 151 5.74 7.47 -3.17
N LYS A 152 5.54 6.15 -3.05
CA LYS A 152 5.05 5.52 -1.81
C LYS A 152 6.09 5.59 -0.70
N LEU A 153 7.38 5.39 -1.01
CA LEU A 153 8.45 5.57 -0.01
C LEU A 153 8.40 6.97 0.62
N ASN A 154 8.26 8.01 -0.20
CA ASN A 154 8.15 9.38 0.31
C ASN A 154 6.86 9.60 1.11
N LEU A 155 5.73 9.05 0.64
CA LEU A 155 4.46 9.10 1.35
C LEU A 155 4.57 8.44 2.73
N TYR A 156 5.14 7.22 2.79
CA TYR A 156 5.30 6.47 4.04
C TYR A 156 6.27 7.13 5.00
N ALA A 157 7.40 7.64 4.50
CA ALA A 157 8.35 8.40 5.30
C ALA A 157 7.71 9.67 5.88
N THR A 158 7.04 10.46 5.05
CA THR A 158 6.37 11.70 5.48
C THR A 158 5.32 11.41 6.55
N ASN A 159 4.59 10.29 6.44
CA ASN A 159 3.60 9.85 7.41
C ASN A 159 4.17 9.07 8.59
N ARG A 160 5.50 8.86 8.67
CA ARG A 160 6.21 8.23 9.79
C ARG A 160 5.82 6.76 10.00
N VAL A 161 5.65 6.01 8.89
CA VAL A 161 5.66 4.55 8.95
C VAL A 161 6.99 4.13 9.54
N LYS A 162 6.99 3.30 10.58
CA LYS A 162 8.24 2.98 11.29
C LYS A 162 9.19 2.13 10.46
N GLU A 163 8.62 1.19 9.70
CA GLU A 163 9.38 0.28 8.86
C GLU A 163 8.59 -0.04 7.59
N TYR A 164 9.27 0.08 6.44
CA TYR A 164 8.70 -0.15 5.12
C TYR A 164 9.56 -1.12 4.33
N TRP A 165 8.97 -2.18 3.82
CA TRP A 165 9.63 -3.18 3.00
C TRP A 165 9.13 -3.14 1.57
N ILE A 166 10.07 -3.23 0.62
CA ILE A 166 9.77 -3.50 -0.79
C ILE A 166 10.33 -4.87 -1.12
N VAL A 167 9.42 -5.79 -1.40
CA VAL A 167 9.75 -7.15 -1.83
C VAL A 167 9.66 -7.22 -3.35
N ASN A 168 10.78 -7.49 -4.02
CA ASN A 168 10.84 -7.57 -5.48
C ASN A 168 10.95 -9.04 -5.94
N PRO A 169 9.85 -9.64 -6.45
CA PRO A 169 9.83 -11.04 -6.86
C PRO A 169 10.73 -11.37 -8.06
N MET A 170 10.98 -10.39 -8.94
CA MET A 170 11.76 -10.61 -10.16
C MET A 170 13.26 -10.72 -9.88
N SER A 171 13.74 -9.93 -8.95
CA SER A 171 15.17 -9.91 -8.57
C SER A 171 15.44 -10.69 -7.29
N GLU A 172 14.39 -11.23 -6.64
CA GLU A 172 14.44 -11.93 -5.35
C GLU A 172 15.16 -11.10 -4.26
N LYS A 173 14.88 -9.80 -4.26
CA LYS A 173 15.47 -8.84 -3.34
C LYS A 173 14.42 -8.20 -2.46
N ILE A 174 14.83 -7.92 -1.23
CA ILE A 174 14.02 -7.19 -0.27
C ILE A 174 14.79 -5.95 0.16
N VAL A 175 14.16 -4.78 0.06
CA VAL A 175 14.71 -3.53 0.57
C VAL A 175 13.91 -3.11 1.80
N VAL A 176 14.60 -2.94 2.91
CA VAL A 176 14.01 -2.57 4.20
C VAL A 176 14.41 -1.14 4.53
N TYR A 177 13.41 -0.28 4.69
CA TYR A 177 13.58 1.12 5.12
C TYR A 177 13.14 1.26 6.57
N ILE A 178 14.04 1.73 7.43
CA ILE A 178 13.75 2.15 8.80
C ILE A 178 13.57 3.66 8.81
N ILE A 179 12.44 4.11 9.33
CA ILE A 179 12.01 5.51 9.27
C ILE A 179 11.86 6.05 10.68
N SER A 180 12.47 7.19 10.95
CA SER A 180 12.41 7.86 12.25
C SER A 180 11.05 8.50 12.54
N GLU A 181 10.83 8.84 13.79
CA GLU A 181 9.66 9.64 14.23
C GLU A 181 9.60 11.03 13.58
N LYS A 182 10.72 11.51 12.99
CA LYS A 182 10.77 12.76 12.23
C LYS A 182 10.46 12.59 10.75
N GLY A 183 10.18 11.34 10.31
CA GLY A 183 9.89 11.02 8.90
C GLY A 183 11.13 11.01 8.01
N LYS A 184 12.31 10.74 8.58
CA LYS A 184 13.55 10.59 7.83
C LYS A 184 13.93 9.11 7.74
N ILE A 185 14.43 8.70 6.59
CA ILE A 185 15.01 7.37 6.42
C ILE A 185 16.32 7.33 7.22
N GLU A 186 16.37 6.51 8.26
CA GLU A 186 17.56 6.35 9.13
C GLU A 186 18.45 5.22 8.67
N ASN A 187 17.86 4.17 8.11
CA ASN A 187 18.61 3.01 7.66
C ASN A 187 17.93 2.38 6.44
N VAL A 188 18.76 1.84 5.54
CA VAL A 188 18.32 1.06 4.40
C VAL A 188 19.13 -0.23 4.38
N LYS A 189 18.46 -1.37 4.42
CA LYS A 189 19.08 -2.69 4.36
C LYS A 189 18.59 -3.43 3.12
N ASN A 190 19.48 -4.21 2.53
CA ASN A 190 19.16 -5.06 1.38
C ASN A 190 19.31 -6.52 1.76
N PHE A 191 18.33 -7.32 1.38
CA PHE A 191 18.27 -8.76 1.63
C PHE A 191 17.86 -9.48 0.36
N THR A 192 17.96 -10.79 0.40
CA THR A 192 17.55 -11.72 -0.66
C THR A 192 16.53 -12.72 -0.13
N PHE A 193 15.98 -13.56 -0.99
CA PHE A 193 15.06 -14.62 -0.58
C PHE A 193 15.77 -15.81 0.13
N ASN A 194 17.09 -15.71 0.39
CA ASN A 194 17.83 -16.67 1.20
C ASN A 194 18.07 -16.19 2.64
N ASP A 195 17.50 -15.03 2.99
CA ASP A 195 17.77 -14.40 4.27
C ASP A 195 16.59 -14.52 5.24
N VAL A 196 16.93 -14.55 6.54
CA VAL A 196 15.98 -14.38 7.65
C VAL A 196 15.97 -12.90 8.04
N ILE A 197 14.80 -12.27 8.00
CA ILE A 197 14.69 -10.82 8.18
C ILE A 197 13.81 -10.50 9.37
N GLY A 198 14.40 -9.85 10.38
CA GLY A 198 13.68 -9.37 11.56
C GLY A 198 13.00 -8.03 11.32
N ILE A 199 11.72 -7.93 11.72
CA ILE A 199 10.92 -6.70 11.68
C ILE A 199 11.15 -5.92 12.96
N SER A 200 11.98 -4.87 12.87
CA SER A 200 12.46 -4.12 14.03
C SER A 200 11.34 -3.46 14.84
N CYS A 201 10.32 -2.93 14.15
CA CYS A 201 9.18 -2.27 14.78
C CYS A 201 8.15 -3.23 15.40
N LEU A 202 8.30 -4.55 15.21
CA LEU A 202 7.42 -5.59 15.74
C LEU A 202 8.15 -6.57 16.68
N ASN A 203 9.08 -6.08 17.51
CA ASN A 203 9.87 -6.86 18.45
C ASN A 203 10.70 -7.97 17.78
N ASN A 204 11.25 -7.69 16.61
CA ASN A 204 12.06 -8.60 15.81
C ASN A 204 11.33 -9.93 15.47
N ILE A 205 10.03 -9.86 15.17
CA ILE A 205 9.36 -10.97 14.47
C ILE A 205 10.12 -11.21 13.17
N GLU A 206 10.48 -12.46 12.92
CA GLU A 206 11.30 -12.84 11.77
C GLU A 206 10.44 -13.45 10.66
N ILE A 207 10.82 -13.14 9.41
CA ILE A 207 10.35 -13.82 8.22
C ILE A 207 11.56 -14.52 7.61
N ASP A 208 11.52 -15.84 7.55
CA ASP A 208 12.52 -16.65 6.85
C ASP A 208 12.09 -16.80 5.39
N PHE A 209 12.72 -16.03 4.50
CA PHE A 209 12.41 -16.09 3.09
C PHE A 209 12.95 -17.34 2.40
N SER A 210 13.87 -18.08 3.02
CA SER A 210 14.33 -19.37 2.49
C SER A 210 13.24 -20.45 2.53
N GLU A 211 12.18 -20.25 3.35
CA GLU A 211 10.99 -21.11 3.36
C GLU A 211 10.00 -20.78 2.22
N PHE A 212 10.26 -19.73 1.44
CA PHE A 212 9.37 -19.36 0.33
C PHE A 212 9.65 -20.24 -0.88
N GLU A 213 8.67 -21.06 -1.23
CA GLU A 213 8.70 -21.89 -2.42
C GLU A 213 7.70 -21.34 -3.47
N TYR A 214 8.16 -21.24 -4.70
CA TYR A 214 7.32 -20.87 -5.82
C TYR A 214 7.65 -21.74 -7.04
N GLU A 215 6.70 -22.57 -7.43
CA GLU A 215 6.75 -23.30 -8.69
C GLU A 215 6.03 -22.48 -9.77
N GLU A 216 6.70 -22.21 -10.89
CA GLU A 216 6.04 -21.58 -12.03
C GLU A 216 4.95 -22.52 -12.57
N ILE A 217 3.72 -22.05 -12.54
CA ILE A 217 2.60 -22.74 -13.18
C ILE A 217 2.70 -22.43 -14.67
N LEU A 218 3.18 -23.41 -15.45
CA LEU A 218 3.29 -23.37 -16.91
C LEU A 218 1.91 -23.35 -17.57
#